data_b4971dcd963cae540d58778aa8990127
#
_entry.id   b4971dcd963cae540d58778aa8990127
#
_cell.length_a   1.000
_cell.length_b   1.000
_cell.length_c   1.000
_cell.angle_alpha   90.00
_cell.angle_beta   90.00
_cell.angle_gamma   90.00
#
_symmetry.space_group_name_H-M   'P 1'
#
loop_
_entity.id
_entity.type
_entity.pdbx_description
1 polymer ?
#
loop_
_entity_poly.entity_id
_entity_poly.type
_entity_poly.pdbx_seq_one_letter_code
_entity_poly.pdbx_strand_id
1 'polypeptide(L)'
;MINTENIFTEKLMKYLILFFTLILSSVLLISCSDLKNNIPITTDINIHGSEVFDTTASNFHGKQVLDSQNSFQDCKQCHDANYSGGITKVSCYSSDCHVSPAINVHEVGITDVQSPNFHGKFIADKVRMVSCAQCHGNSYQGGVVSPSCANCHSGIPVHVGDYVNPSSPNFHGKFIADKVSGSMVSCAQCHGDSYQGGIASPACANCHAGIPVHVGDYVNPTSPNFHGKFIADNFSGSMNSCAQCHGDSFQGGVASPTCANCHSTIPVHVDGIVNPSSPNFHGKYIAANLAWDMRACGSCHSADYSGGIAAPTCLTCHTSTNGPEACNTCHGDFNDPSKIAPPSALNGSIVTTYAGVGAHNAHLYENDLGNNVRCSTCHKFPSSMYAEGHLGSDSKAEVIFGRLAVQSGANPNYSFTNNTCSDTYCHGNFVFYRDSSTFAFAYTDATMEGNYFSPKWNQVDGSQAACGTCHGLPPTGHVAATLNTCVNCHAGVVDNQGNIIDQTKHINGVKNVFGN
;
A
#
# COMPACT_ATOMS: atom_id res chain seq x y z
N MET A 1 58.63 -7.97 -45.17
CA MET A 1 59.61 -7.28 -44.33
C MET A 1 58.92 -6.02 -43.81
N ILE A 2 58.39 -6.11 -42.60
CA ILE A 2 57.69 -5.01 -41.93
C ILE A 2 58.75 -4.14 -41.28
N ASN A 3 58.72 -2.89 -41.61
CA ASN A 3 59.73 -1.89 -41.36
C ASN A 3 59.90 -1.61 -39.84
N THR A 4 60.90 -2.20 -39.24
CA THR A 4 61.25 -2.10 -37.79
C THR A 4 61.77 -0.71 -37.40
N GLU A 5 62.12 0.14 -38.34
CA GLU A 5 62.61 1.52 -38.09
C GLU A 5 61.49 2.50 -37.67
N ASN A 6 60.27 2.30 -38.16
CA ASN A 6 59.15 3.20 -37.81
C ASN A 6 58.63 3.00 -36.38
N ILE A 7 58.77 1.81 -35.80
CA ILE A 7 58.29 1.54 -34.43
C ILE A 7 59.28 2.12 -33.38
N PHE A 8 60.56 2.19 -33.74
CA PHE A 8 61.57 2.71 -32.82
C PHE A 8 61.50 4.25 -32.74
N THR A 9 61.28 4.89 -33.87
CA THR A 9 61.12 6.36 -33.93
C THR A 9 59.84 6.86 -33.28
N GLU A 10 58.74 6.11 -33.40
CA GLU A 10 57.49 6.46 -32.73
C GLU A 10 57.54 6.31 -31.20
N LYS A 11 58.19 5.28 -30.71
CA LYS A 11 58.43 5.10 -29.27
C LYS A 11 59.38 6.15 -28.70
N LEU A 12 60.43 6.48 -29.42
CA LEU A 12 61.40 7.49 -29.01
C LEU A 12 60.74 8.87 -28.93
N MET A 13 59.87 9.19 -29.88
CA MET A 13 59.13 10.45 -29.91
C MET A 13 58.13 10.56 -28.76
N LYS A 14 57.45 9.47 -28.38
CA LYS A 14 56.56 9.43 -27.22
C LYS A 14 57.33 9.65 -25.90
N TYR A 15 58.50 9.08 -25.75
CA TYR A 15 59.35 9.29 -24.57
C TYR A 15 59.91 10.72 -24.51
N LEU A 16 60.24 11.29 -25.61
CA LEU A 16 60.69 12.67 -25.68
C LEU A 16 59.57 13.66 -25.32
N ILE A 17 58.34 13.43 -25.81
CA ILE A 17 57.16 14.26 -25.46
C ILE A 17 56.87 14.11 -23.95
N LEU A 18 56.90 12.89 -23.41
CA LEU A 18 56.68 12.66 -21.97
C LEU A 18 57.76 13.33 -21.10
N PHE A 19 58.99 13.32 -21.53
CA PHE A 19 60.10 13.97 -20.83
C PHE A 19 60.01 15.48 -20.87
N PHE A 20 59.63 16.08 -22.02
CA PHE A 20 59.39 17.50 -22.14
C PHE A 20 58.14 17.99 -21.36
N THR A 21 57.06 17.18 -21.29
CA THR A 21 55.89 17.51 -20.47
C THR A 21 56.22 17.44 -18.99
N LEU A 22 57.10 16.49 -18.56
CA LEU A 22 57.53 16.39 -17.17
C LEU A 22 58.42 17.56 -16.76
N ILE A 23 59.33 18.01 -17.65
CA ILE A 23 60.17 19.19 -17.40
C ILE A 23 59.30 20.46 -17.37
N LEU A 24 58.36 20.59 -18.29
CA LEU A 24 57.47 21.76 -18.34
C LEU A 24 56.57 21.82 -17.09
N SER A 25 56.10 20.71 -16.60
CA SER A 25 55.32 20.66 -15.34
C SER A 25 56.18 20.98 -14.12
N SER A 26 57.44 20.57 -14.09
CA SER A 26 58.36 20.89 -12.98
C SER A 26 58.77 22.38 -12.97
N VAL A 27 58.87 23.01 -14.13
CA VAL A 27 59.16 24.47 -14.21
C VAL A 27 57.95 25.32 -13.80
N LEU A 28 56.71 24.83 -14.03
CA LEU A 28 55.51 25.51 -13.58
C LEU A 28 55.28 25.42 -12.06
N LEU A 29 55.94 24.45 -11.37
CA LEU A 29 55.85 24.30 -9.92
C LEU A 29 56.85 25.14 -9.12
N ILE A 30 57.80 25.81 -9.79
CA ILE A 30 58.84 26.62 -9.13
C ILE A 30 58.52 28.14 -9.10
N SER A 31 57.33 28.52 -9.59
CA SER A 31 56.89 29.92 -9.55
C SER A 31 55.98 30.20 -8.33
N CYS A 32 56.41 29.81 -7.14
CA CYS A 32 55.94 30.42 -5.91
C CYS A 32 56.95 31.48 -5.49
N SER A 33 56.66 32.74 -5.75
CA SER A 33 57.41 33.84 -5.16
C SER A 33 57.21 33.84 -3.65
N ASP A 34 58.30 33.67 -2.92
CA ASP A 34 58.32 33.93 -1.48
C ASP A 34 57.89 35.39 -1.25
N LEU A 35 56.73 35.58 -0.70
CA LEU A 35 56.31 36.83 -0.11
C LEU A 35 57.27 37.15 1.04
N LYS A 36 58.10 38.12 0.87
CA LYS A 36 59.00 38.60 1.90
C LYS A 36 58.19 38.97 3.17
N ASN A 37 58.35 38.20 4.19
CA ASN A 37 57.74 38.39 5.54
C ASN A 37 58.31 39.58 6.34
N ASN A 38 58.78 40.66 5.68
CA ASN A 38 59.35 41.78 6.38
C ASN A 38 58.79 43.10 5.85
N ILE A 39 57.54 43.38 6.14
CA ILE A 39 57.02 44.73 6.21
C ILE A 39 57.24 45.18 7.64
N PRO A 40 57.95 46.28 7.94
CA PRO A 40 58.08 46.78 9.29
C PRO A 40 56.72 47.18 9.82
N ILE A 41 56.23 46.44 10.79
CA ILE A 41 55.02 46.79 11.51
C ILE A 41 55.37 47.93 12.46
N THR A 42 54.91 49.10 12.21
CA THR A 42 54.94 50.18 13.23
C THR A 42 53.98 49.77 14.34
N THR A 43 54.51 49.53 15.51
CA THR A 43 53.84 48.92 16.64
C THR A 43 52.74 49.74 17.34
N ASP A 44 52.26 50.82 16.72
CA ASP A 44 51.25 51.71 17.34
C ASP A 44 50.26 52.36 16.36
N ILE A 45 49.82 51.67 15.32
CA ILE A 45 48.68 52.17 14.56
C ILE A 45 47.40 51.47 15.09
N ASN A 46 46.78 52.05 16.09
CA ASN A 46 45.43 51.68 16.49
C ASN A 46 44.43 52.29 15.45
N ILE A 47 44.21 51.56 14.40
CA ILE A 47 43.24 51.95 13.34
C ILE A 47 41.82 51.86 13.87
N HIS A 48 41.61 51.02 14.84
CA HIS A 48 40.33 50.82 15.53
C HIS A 48 40.37 51.48 16.90
N GLY A 49 39.40 52.29 17.25
CA GLY A 49 39.28 52.86 18.58
C GLY A 49 39.14 51.77 19.67
N SER A 50 39.45 52.12 20.90
CA SER A 50 39.43 51.15 22.02
C SER A 50 38.09 50.45 22.27
N GLU A 51 37.00 51.02 21.76
CA GLU A 51 35.64 50.50 21.94
C GLU A 51 35.12 49.70 20.74
N VAL A 52 36.00 49.32 19.80
CA VAL A 52 35.62 48.61 18.57
C VAL A 52 35.00 47.25 18.85
N PHE A 53 35.25 46.64 19.98
CA PHE A 53 34.67 45.37 20.42
C PHE A 53 33.49 45.53 21.40
N ASP A 54 33.18 46.77 21.83
CA ASP A 54 32.01 47.04 22.67
C ASP A 54 30.76 47.17 21.81
N THR A 55 29.84 46.21 21.96
CA THR A 55 28.59 46.16 21.21
C THR A 55 27.67 47.37 21.41
N THR A 56 27.87 48.09 22.51
CA THR A 56 27.10 49.31 22.86
C THR A 56 27.72 50.59 22.28
N ALA A 57 28.98 50.55 21.92
CA ALA A 57 29.70 51.72 21.39
C ALA A 57 29.24 52.12 19.99
N SER A 58 29.37 53.41 19.70
CA SER A 58 29.02 53.93 18.38
C SER A 58 29.99 53.44 17.30
N ASN A 59 31.23 53.16 17.68
CA ASN A 59 32.28 52.65 16.79
C ASN A 59 32.47 51.15 16.85
N PHE A 60 31.46 50.41 17.35
CA PHE A 60 31.48 48.96 17.31
C PHE A 60 31.68 48.45 15.88
N HIS A 61 32.64 47.52 15.69
CA HIS A 61 33.01 47.07 14.36
C HIS A 61 31.86 46.50 13.53
N GLY A 62 30.90 45.85 14.19
CA GLY A 62 29.68 45.35 13.53
C GLY A 62 28.83 46.49 12.94
N LYS A 63 28.72 47.66 13.61
CA LYS A 63 28.03 48.82 13.07
C LYS A 63 28.79 49.39 11.88
N GLN A 64 30.13 49.49 11.98
CA GLN A 64 30.98 49.94 10.91
C GLN A 64 30.83 49.09 9.65
N VAL A 65 30.69 47.79 9.80
CA VAL A 65 30.44 46.87 8.69
C VAL A 65 29.09 47.13 8.05
N LEU A 66 28.03 47.35 8.84
CA LEU A 66 26.71 47.69 8.33
C LEU A 66 26.68 49.01 7.55
N ASP A 67 27.40 49.99 8.05
CA ASP A 67 27.45 51.35 7.48
C ASP A 67 28.37 51.41 6.27
N SER A 68 29.29 50.46 6.07
CA SER A 68 30.21 50.43 4.94
C SER A 68 29.54 49.95 3.68
N GLN A 69 29.69 50.70 2.56
CA GLN A 69 29.18 50.33 1.25
C GLN A 69 29.89 49.08 0.65
N ASN A 70 31.10 48.79 1.12
CA ASN A 70 31.95 47.70 0.64
C ASN A 70 31.95 46.50 1.59
N SER A 71 31.11 46.52 2.62
CA SER A 71 31.02 45.43 3.58
C SER A 71 32.39 45.13 4.23
N PHE A 72 32.86 43.92 4.24
CA PHE A 72 34.14 43.51 4.84
C PHE A 72 35.35 43.66 3.89
N GLN A 73 35.19 44.16 2.65
CA GLN A 73 36.29 44.19 1.70
C GLN A 73 37.45 45.06 2.16
N ASP A 74 37.12 46.16 2.80
CA ASP A 74 38.15 47.08 3.32
C ASP A 74 38.96 46.45 4.46
N CYS A 75 38.33 45.57 5.26
CA CYS A 75 38.99 44.86 6.35
C CYS A 75 40.01 43.82 5.85
N LYS A 76 39.83 43.29 4.64
CA LYS A 76 40.71 42.28 4.03
C LYS A 76 42.13 42.82 3.81
N GLN A 77 42.28 44.10 3.62
CA GLN A 77 43.60 44.72 3.39
C GLN A 77 44.53 44.48 4.59
N CYS A 78 44.00 44.43 5.79
CA CYS A 78 44.77 44.26 7.01
C CYS A 78 44.57 42.88 7.65
N HIS A 79 43.36 42.30 7.53
CA HIS A 79 42.99 41.03 8.19
C HIS A 79 43.09 39.79 7.30
N ASP A 80 43.57 39.93 6.04
CA ASP A 80 43.70 38.90 5.01
C ASP A 80 42.37 38.53 4.33
N ALA A 81 42.46 37.94 3.17
CA ALA A 81 41.31 37.58 2.31
C ALA A 81 40.31 36.62 3.01
N ASN A 82 40.80 35.83 3.94
CA ASN A 82 39.99 34.88 4.72
C ASN A 82 39.79 35.32 6.17
N TYR A 83 40.18 36.57 6.53
CA TYR A 83 40.09 37.11 7.89
C TYR A 83 40.85 36.33 8.95
N SER A 84 41.87 35.56 8.56
CA SER A 84 42.67 34.72 9.46
C SER A 84 43.74 35.50 10.26
N GLY A 85 43.82 36.82 10.04
CA GLY A 85 44.72 37.68 10.82
C GLY A 85 45.59 38.60 9.96
N GLY A 86 46.02 38.19 8.78
CA GLY A 86 46.80 38.99 7.87
C GLY A 86 47.96 39.78 8.49
N ILE A 87 48.14 41.04 8.11
CA ILE A 87 49.18 41.93 8.61
C ILE A 87 48.98 42.21 10.12
N THR A 88 47.74 42.26 10.60
CA THR A 88 47.43 42.57 11.99
C THR A 88 47.69 41.41 12.94
N LYS A 89 47.82 40.18 12.44
CA LYS A 89 47.91 38.94 13.19
C LYS A 89 46.72 38.70 14.14
N VAL A 90 45.67 39.47 14.01
CA VAL A 90 44.42 39.33 14.78
C VAL A 90 43.36 38.71 13.87
N SER A 91 43.04 37.45 14.11
CA SER A 91 42.02 36.73 13.37
C SER A 91 40.64 37.05 13.91
N CYS A 92 39.66 37.21 13.01
CA CYS A 92 38.26 37.29 13.40
C CYS A 92 37.80 36.00 14.10
N TYR A 93 38.52 34.90 13.93
CA TYR A 93 38.26 33.58 14.52
C TYR A 93 39.01 33.35 15.83
N SER A 94 39.75 34.34 16.36
CA SER A 94 40.46 34.18 17.64
C SER A 94 39.47 34.11 18.80
N SER A 95 39.70 33.18 19.60
CA SER A 95 39.06 32.46 20.69
C SER A 95 37.90 33.04 21.48
N ASP A 96 37.66 34.35 21.53
CA ASP A 96 36.69 34.91 22.47
C ASP A 96 35.52 35.68 21.85
N CYS A 97 35.56 35.94 20.52
CA CYS A 97 34.54 36.76 19.87
C CYS A 97 33.76 36.00 18.80
N HIS A 98 34.43 35.37 17.85
CA HIS A 98 33.83 34.59 16.78
C HIS A 98 34.35 33.15 16.83
N VAL A 99 33.79 32.35 17.70
CA VAL A 99 34.30 31.08 18.23
C VAL A 99 34.35 29.91 17.27
N SER A 100 34.30 30.11 15.97
CA SER A 100 34.39 28.97 15.02
C SER A 100 34.83 29.42 13.64
N PRO A 101 35.61 28.60 12.91
CA PRO A 101 35.85 28.79 11.47
C PRO A 101 34.55 28.73 10.63
N ALA A 102 33.42 28.54 11.27
CA ALA A 102 32.10 28.46 10.67
C ALA A 102 31.33 29.81 10.65
N ILE A 103 31.86 30.89 11.19
CA ILE A 103 31.21 32.19 11.03
C ILE A 103 31.75 32.86 9.79
N ASN A 104 31.00 32.79 8.73
CA ASN A 104 31.29 33.56 7.55
C ASN A 104 30.83 34.99 7.73
N VAL A 105 31.78 35.84 7.73
CA VAL A 105 31.59 37.26 7.57
C VAL A 105 31.21 37.50 6.12
N HIS A 106 30.13 38.21 5.88
CA HIS A 106 29.49 38.28 4.57
C HIS A 106 30.34 38.99 3.52
N GLU A 107 30.54 38.34 2.39
CA GLU A 107 31.19 38.94 1.23
C GLU A 107 30.19 39.71 0.38
N VAL A 108 30.72 40.57 -0.50
CA VAL A 108 29.91 41.31 -1.51
C VAL A 108 29.10 40.31 -2.33
N GLY A 109 27.83 40.61 -2.52
CA GLY A 109 26.91 39.73 -3.27
C GLY A 109 26.19 38.68 -2.41
N ILE A 110 26.27 38.76 -1.06
CA ILE A 110 25.65 37.78 -0.15
C ILE A 110 24.12 37.68 -0.32
N THR A 111 23.46 38.74 -0.74
CA THR A 111 22.02 38.80 -1.03
C THR A 111 21.66 38.69 -2.51
N ASP A 112 22.64 38.63 -3.38
CA ASP A 112 22.41 38.49 -4.83
C ASP A 112 22.38 37.01 -5.22
N VAL A 113 21.24 36.52 -5.70
CA VAL A 113 21.02 35.13 -6.10
C VAL A 113 21.92 34.63 -7.23
N GLN A 114 22.45 35.56 -8.03
CA GLN A 114 23.39 35.24 -9.11
C GLN A 114 24.85 35.20 -8.62
N SER A 115 25.12 35.78 -7.47
CA SER A 115 26.48 35.82 -6.92
C SER A 115 26.98 34.41 -6.54
N PRO A 116 28.27 34.11 -6.74
CA PRO A 116 28.88 32.94 -6.13
C PRO A 116 28.85 32.98 -4.60
N ASN A 117 28.77 34.20 -4.03
CA ASN A 117 28.73 34.42 -2.58
C ASN A 117 27.30 34.51 -2.03
N PHE A 118 26.29 34.12 -2.80
CA PHE A 118 24.90 34.15 -2.35
C PHE A 118 24.71 33.33 -1.06
N HIS A 119 24.10 33.92 -0.04
CA HIS A 119 23.98 33.29 1.26
C HIS A 119 23.29 31.90 1.22
N GLY A 120 22.36 31.70 0.31
CA GLY A 120 21.71 30.42 0.12
C GLY A 120 22.68 29.30 -0.28
N LYS A 121 23.59 29.57 -1.22
CA LYS A 121 24.65 28.62 -1.62
C LYS A 121 25.62 28.39 -0.45
N PHE A 122 25.94 29.44 0.26
CA PHE A 122 26.85 29.36 1.39
C PHE A 122 26.27 28.52 2.54
N ILE A 123 25.00 28.73 2.87
CA ILE A 123 24.30 27.93 3.88
C ILE A 123 24.21 26.46 3.46
N ALA A 124 23.95 26.17 2.17
CA ALA A 124 23.90 24.82 1.64
C ALA A 124 25.22 24.07 1.79
N ASP A 125 26.32 24.74 1.46
CA ASP A 125 27.60 24.06 1.30
C ASP A 125 28.40 23.92 2.62
N LYS A 126 28.26 24.84 3.56
CA LYS A 126 29.29 25.02 4.61
C LYS A 126 28.80 25.22 6.03
N VAL A 127 27.58 25.66 6.31
CA VAL A 127 27.21 26.11 7.65
C VAL A 127 25.77 25.81 8.03
N ARG A 128 25.57 25.32 9.24
CA ARG A 128 24.23 25.30 9.83
C ARG A 128 23.82 26.72 10.20
N MET A 129 22.56 27.09 10.00
CA MET A 129 22.04 28.42 10.32
C MET A 129 22.26 28.86 11.78
N VAL A 130 22.52 27.90 12.67
CA VAL A 130 22.84 28.18 14.09
C VAL A 130 24.00 29.19 14.23
N SER A 131 24.99 29.12 13.34
CA SER A 131 26.11 30.07 13.36
C SER A 131 25.67 31.48 12.99
N CYS A 132 24.66 31.62 12.17
CA CYS A 132 24.12 32.92 11.77
C CYS A 132 23.37 33.60 12.92
N ALA A 133 22.79 32.81 13.84
CA ALA A 133 22.05 33.32 14.99
C ALA A 133 22.89 34.18 15.93
N GLN A 134 24.19 33.99 15.95
CA GLN A 134 25.11 34.81 16.79
C GLN A 134 25.04 36.30 16.40
N CYS A 135 24.87 36.59 15.12
CA CYS A 135 24.77 37.97 14.62
C CYS A 135 23.31 38.35 14.29
N HIS A 136 22.54 37.42 13.74
CA HIS A 136 21.16 37.65 13.31
C HIS A 136 20.11 37.41 14.40
N GLY A 137 20.55 37.05 15.63
CA GLY A 137 19.68 36.70 16.72
C GLY A 137 19.09 35.29 16.60
N ASN A 138 18.80 34.64 17.72
CA ASN A 138 18.27 33.26 17.75
C ASN A 138 16.93 33.10 17.01
N SER A 139 16.19 34.19 16.86
CA SER A 139 14.92 34.21 16.11
C SER A 139 15.07 34.67 14.66
N TYR A 140 16.28 35.05 14.23
CA TYR A 140 16.55 35.64 12.90
C TYR A 140 15.70 36.87 12.58
N GLN A 141 15.14 37.50 13.61
CA GLN A 141 14.37 38.75 13.48
C GLN A 141 15.24 40.02 13.52
N GLY A 142 16.55 39.85 13.41
CA GLY A 142 17.54 40.86 13.57
C GLY A 142 18.23 40.73 14.92
N GLY A 143 19.54 40.76 14.92
CA GLY A 143 20.39 40.71 16.09
C GLY A 143 21.13 42.03 16.29
N VAL A 144 22.33 41.95 16.87
CA VAL A 144 23.13 43.11 17.24
C VAL A 144 23.51 43.98 16.01
N VAL A 145 23.57 43.39 14.83
CA VAL A 145 24.15 44.07 13.65
C VAL A 145 23.47 43.72 12.30
N SER A 146 22.27 43.20 12.30
CA SER A 146 21.73 42.72 11.02
C SER A 146 20.24 42.99 10.84
N PRO A 147 19.82 43.17 9.57
CA PRO A 147 18.40 43.20 9.27
C PRO A 147 17.75 41.86 9.58
N SER A 148 16.46 41.88 9.89
CA SER A 148 15.65 40.67 10.01
C SER A 148 15.64 39.92 8.69
N CYS A 149 15.78 38.59 8.72
CA CYS A 149 15.59 37.75 7.56
C CYS A 149 14.19 37.95 6.95
N ALA A 150 13.20 38.24 7.78
CA ALA A 150 11.82 38.50 7.35
C ALA A 150 11.68 39.72 6.43
N ASN A 151 12.64 40.65 6.42
CA ASN A 151 12.60 41.81 5.52
C ASN A 151 12.68 41.41 4.02
N CYS A 152 13.39 40.30 3.73
CA CYS A 152 13.49 39.76 2.38
C CYS A 152 12.69 38.46 2.22
N HIS A 153 12.53 37.71 3.30
CA HIS A 153 11.81 36.42 3.35
C HIS A 153 10.43 36.57 3.99
N SER A 154 9.65 37.57 3.56
CA SER A 154 8.35 37.92 4.18
C SER A 154 7.27 36.85 4.08
N GLY A 155 7.42 35.88 3.19
CA GLY A 155 6.52 34.75 3.01
C GLY A 155 7.10 33.39 3.41
N ILE A 156 8.32 33.36 3.89
CA ILE A 156 9.03 32.13 4.26
C ILE A 156 9.26 32.15 5.77
N PRO A 157 8.76 31.14 6.49
CA PRO A 157 9.02 31.05 7.92
C PRO A 157 10.50 30.76 8.16
N VAL A 158 11.23 31.76 8.61
CA VAL A 158 12.54 31.53 9.21
C VAL A 158 12.31 31.08 10.64
N HIS A 159 12.88 29.95 11.00
CA HIS A 159 12.58 29.26 12.26
C HIS A 159 12.99 30.10 13.47
N VAL A 160 12.06 30.36 14.34
CA VAL A 160 12.32 30.96 15.64
C VAL A 160 12.78 29.89 16.63
N GLY A 161 13.40 30.29 17.71
CA GLY A 161 13.87 29.36 18.77
C GLY A 161 12.78 28.38 19.21
N ASP A 162 13.18 27.17 19.59
CA ASP A 162 12.33 26.07 20.02
C ASP A 162 11.38 25.50 18.94
N TYR A 163 11.70 25.73 17.67
CA TYR A 163 10.87 25.33 16.54
C TYR A 163 10.64 23.81 16.43
N VAL A 164 11.54 23.01 16.99
CA VAL A 164 11.45 21.53 17.03
C VAL A 164 10.86 21.00 18.34
N ASN A 165 10.57 21.85 19.32
CA ASN A 165 9.99 21.44 20.59
C ASN A 165 8.46 21.40 20.51
N PRO A 166 7.81 20.22 20.64
CA PRO A 166 6.35 20.10 20.52
C PRO A 166 5.56 20.94 21.54
N SER A 167 6.16 21.24 22.68
CA SER A 167 5.55 22.06 23.73
C SER A 167 5.69 23.57 23.49
N SER A 168 6.52 23.97 22.55
CA SER A 168 6.73 25.37 22.21
C SER A 168 5.53 25.98 21.48
N PRO A 169 5.18 27.25 21.73
CA PRO A 169 4.25 27.99 20.89
C PRO A 169 4.79 28.16 19.45
N ASN A 170 6.11 28.08 19.26
CA ASN A 170 6.79 28.19 17.99
C ASN A 170 7.02 26.84 17.29
N PHE A 171 6.44 25.77 17.80
CA PHE A 171 6.61 24.44 17.21
C PHE A 171 6.21 24.42 15.72
N HIS A 172 7.08 23.89 14.86
CA HIS A 172 6.86 23.91 13.42
C HIS A 172 5.54 23.24 12.99
N GLY A 173 5.10 22.20 13.70
CA GLY A 173 3.81 21.56 13.43
C GLY A 173 2.63 22.52 13.61
N LYS A 174 2.65 23.33 14.67
CA LYS A 174 1.63 24.37 14.87
C LYS A 174 1.73 25.46 13.81
N PHE A 175 2.94 25.84 13.46
CA PHE A 175 3.16 26.83 12.41
C PHE A 175 2.59 26.34 11.06
N ILE A 176 2.87 25.09 10.71
CA ILE A 176 2.36 24.47 9.47
C ILE A 176 0.82 24.45 9.50
N ALA A 177 0.22 24.06 10.62
CA ALA A 177 -1.23 24.03 10.75
C ALA A 177 -1.87 25.41 10.64
N ASP A 178 -1.35 26.38 11.40
CA ASP A 178 -2.02 27.66 11.63
C ASP A 178 -1.73 28.72 10.58
N LYS A 179 -0.51 28.73 10.01
CA LYS A 179 -0.03 29.82 9.16
C LYS A 179 0.03 29.50 7.68
N VAL A 180 0.24 28.23 7.31
CA VAL A 180 0.37 27.82 5.92
C VAL A 180 -0.74 26.86 5.49
N SER A 181 -1.79 26.74 6.28
CA SER A 181 -2.97 25.90 6.02
C SER A 181 -2.58 24.45 5.67
N GLY A 182 -1.57 23.93 6.33
CA GLY A 182 -1.05 22.59 6.11
C GLY A 182 -0.14 22.44 4.87
N SER A 183 0.12 23.49 4.12
CA SER A 183 0.99 23.42 2.93
C SER A 183 2.45 23.59 3.31
N MET A 184 3.30 22.65 2.93
CA MET A 184 4.75 22.75 3.13
C MET A 184 5.51 23.26 1.90
N VAL A 185 4.81 23.70 0.85
CA VAL A 185 5.46 24.15 -0.40
C VAL A 185 6.47 25.27 -0.16
N SER A 186 6.16 26.22 0.73
CA SER A 186 7.10 27.30 1.08
C SER A 186 8.34 26.79 1.82
N CYS A 187 8.23 25.67 2.51
CA CYS A 187 9.37 25.06 3.22
C CYS A 187 10.37 24.43 2.24
N ALA A 188 9.88 23.92 1.11
CA ALA A 188 10.70 23.28 0.07
C ALA A 188 11.79 24.21 -0.48
N GLN A 189 11.58 25.52 -0.48
CA GLN A 189 12.57 26.51 -0.93
C GLN A 189 13.89 26.42 -0.15
N CYS A 190 13.83 26.08 1.12
CA CYS A 190 14.99 25.90 1.98
C CYS A 190 15.33 24.43 2.25
N HIS A 191 14.31 23.60 2.40
CA HIS A 191 14.47 22.19 2.74
C HIS A 191 14.58 21.25 1.53
N GLY A 192 14.54 21.82 0.30
CA GLY A 192 14.50 21.09 -0.96
C GLY A 192 13.12 20.48 -1.22
N ASP A 193 12.80 20.29 -2.50
CA ASP A 193 11.50 19.74 -2.93
C ASP A 193 11.21 18.34 -2.36
N SER A 194 12.27 17.62 -1.97
CA SER A 194 12.19 16.31 -1.36
C SER A 194 12.23 16.33 0.17
N TYR A 195 12.44 17.51 0.79
CA TYR A 195 12.64 17.65 2.24
C TYR A 195 13.78 16.78 2.83
N GLN A 196 14.68 16.30 1.97
CA GLN A 196 15.87 15.53 2.37
C GLN A 196 17.05 16.41 2.77
N GLY A 197 16.78 17.69 2.99
CA GLY A 197 17.77 18.71 3.23
C GLY A 197 18.04 19.49 1.94
N GLY A 198 17.78 20.75 1.99
CA GLY A 198 18.04 21.68 0.91
C GLY A 198 19.13 22.67 1.28
N ILE A 199 18.96 23.91 0.83
CA ILE A 199 19.93 25.00 0.98
C ILE A 199 20.27 25.29 2.44
N ALA A 200 19.38 25.01 3.40
CA ALA A 200 19.51 25.54 4.75
C ALA A 200 19.26 24.55 5.90
N SER A 201 19.19 23.26 5.67
CA SER A 201 18.68 22.46 6.79
C SER A 201 19.06 21.00 6.83
N PRO A 202 18.96 20.39 8.03
CA PRO A 202 18.90 18.94 8.11
C PRO A 202 17.68 18.41 7.36
N ALA A 203 17.77 17.19 6.87
CA ALA A 203 16.63 16.47 6.33
C ALA A 203 15.55 16.30 7.40
N CYS A 204 14.29 16.43 7.02
CA CYS A 204 13.18 16.17 7.94
C CYS A 204 13.24 14.76 8.52
N ALA A 205 13.72 13.79 7.74
CA ALA A 205 13.94 12.42 8.16
C ALA A 205 14.91 12.24 9.35
N ASN A 206 15.76 13.23 9.63
CA ASN A 206 16.67 13.17 10.79
C ASN A 206 15.91 13.20 12.13
N CYS A 207 14.74 13.83 12.16
CA CYS A 207 13.88 13.88 13.34
C CYS A 207 12.61 13.06 13.15
N HIS A 208 12.11 12.98 11.92
CA HIS A 208 10.94 12.22 11.53
C HIS A 208 11.36 10.85 10.96
N ALA A 209 12.21 10.12 11.67
CA ALA A 209 12.61 8.77 11.31
C ALA A 209 11.38 7.85 11.29
N GLY A 210 11.01 7.34 10.12
CA GLY A 210 9.81 6.50 9.95
C GLY A 210 8.56 7.26 9.49
N ILE A 211 8.61 8.59 9.34
CA ILE A 211 7.55 9.35 8.68
C ILE A 211 8.05 9.73 7.29
N PRO A 212 7.42 9.24 6.23
CA PRO A 212 7.81 9.60 4.89
C PRO A 212 7.49 11.07 4.63
N VAL A 213 8.52 11.87 4.50
CA VAL A 213 8.37 13.20 3.91
C VAL A 213 8.52 13.03 2.41
N HIS A 214 7.55 13.52 1.67
CA HIS A 214 7.40 13.24 0.24
C HIS A 214 8.55 13.79 -0.59
N VAL A 215 9.18 12.94 -1.36
CA VAL A 215 10.15 13.34 -2.37
C VAL A 215 9.43 13.80 -3.65
N GLY A 216 10.09 14.58 -4.49
CA GLY A 216 9.52 15.05 -5.76
C GLY A 216 8.93 13.91 -6.60
N ASP A 217 7.93 14.23 -7.39
CA ASP A 217 7.16 13.30 -8.22
C ASP A 217 6.37 12.21 -7.46
N TYR A 218 6.09 12.46 -6.19
CA TYR A 218 5.45 11.51 -5.29
C TYR A 218 4.03 11.08 -5.74
N VAL A 219 3.35 11.88 -6.53
CA VAL A 219 2.03 11.58 -7.09
C VAL A 219 2.06 11.04 -8.52
N ASN A 220 3.23 10.95 -9.14
CA ASN A 220 3.39 10.44 -10.49
C ASN A 220 3.57 8.92 -10.48
N PRO A 221 2.63 8.12 -11.03
CA PRO A 221 2.69 6.65 -10.99
C PRO A 221 3.93 6.04 -11.68
N THR A 222 4.54 6.77 -12.61
CA THR A 222 5.74 6.30 -13.32
C THR A 222 7.04 6.66 -12.61
N SER A 223 6.97 7.47 -11.56
CA SER A 223 8.13 7.87 -10.77
C SER A 223 8.61 6.74 -9.87
N PRO A 224 9.94 6.57 -9.71
CA PRO A 224 10.48 5.68 -8.68
C PRO A 224 10.08 6.11 -7.26
N ASN A 225 9.72 7.40 -7.10
CA ASN A 225 9.30 7.99 -5.84
C ASN A 225 7.77 7.98 -5.64
N PHE A 226 7.03 7.28 -6.49
CA PHE A 226 5.57 7.22 -6.38
C PHE A 226 5.13 6.75 -4.99
N HIS A 227 4.21 7.50 -4.36
CA HIS A 227 3.79 7.24 -2.98
C HIS A 227 3.25 5.82 -2.79
N GLY A 228 2.59 5.28 -3.78
CA GLY A 228 2.07 3.92 -3.71
C GLY A 228 3.18 2.88 -3.59
N LYS A 229 4.24 3.00 -4.41
CA LYS A 229 5.43 2.14 -4.32
C LYS A 229 6.13 2.33 -2.97
N PHE A 230 6.26 3.58 -2.51
CA PHE A 230 6.87 3.89 -1.23
C PHE A 230 6.12 3.23 -0.05
N ILE A 231 4.78 3.29 -0.06
CA ILE A 231 3.93 2.64 0.96
C ILE A 231 4.10 1.12 0.93
N ALA A 232 4.14 0.51 -0.26
CA ALA A 232 4.34 -0.93 -0.40
C ALA A 232 5.70 -1.38 0.15
N ASP A 233 6.77 -0.70 -0.26
CA ASP A 233 8.14 -1.10 0.05
C ASP A 233 8.53 -0.89 1.52
N ASN A 234 8.00 0.16 2.16
CA ASN A 234 8.46 0.57 3.49
C ASN A 234 7.47 0.31 4.63
N PHE A 235 6.20 0.14 4.32
CA PHE A 235 5.13 0.05 5.33
C PHE A 235 4.27 -1.21 5.19
N SER A 236 4.64 -2.15 4.34
CA SER A 236 3.84 -3.35 4.06
C SER A 236 2.36 -3.03 3.75
N GLY A 237 2.14 -1.88 3.09
CA GLY A 237 0.80 -1.38 2.76
C GLY A 237 0.07 -0.67 3.90
N SER A 238 0.66 -0.56 5.10
CA SER A 238 0.05 0.20 6.20
C SER A 238 0.27 1.70 6.04
N MET A 239 -0.76 2.50 6.21
CA MET A 239 -0.70 3.95 6.14
C MET A 239 -0.81 4.65 7.49
N ASN A 240 -0.71 3.92 8.60
CA ASN A 240 -0.83 4.50 9.94
C ASN A 240 0.15 5.66 10.19
N SER A 241 1.38 5.52 9.69
CA SER A 241 2.39 6.58 9.79
C SER A 241 1.99 7.85 9.01
N CYS A 242 1.24 7.68 7.93
CA CYS A 242 0.78 8.79 7.09
C CYS A 242 -0.35 9.57 7.78
N ALA A 243 -1.15 8.93 8.62
CA ALA A 243 -2.27 9.55 9.35
C ALA A 243 -1.82 10.71 10.24
N GLN A 244 -0.60 10.69 10.75
CA GLN A 244 -0.04 11.79 11.56
C GLN A 244 -0.05 13.13 10.82
N CYS A 245 0.12 13.12 9.51
CA CYS A 245 0.08 14.32 8.67
C CYS A 245 -1.21 14.44 7.87
N HIS A 246 -1.76 13.31 7.39
CA HIS A 246 -2.93 13.27 6.52
C HIS A 246 -4.27 13.13 7.28
N GLY A 247 -4.21 13.04 8.63
CA GLY A 247 -5.38 12.78 9.48
C GLY A 247 -5.80 11.31 9.48
N ASP A 248 -6.40 10.85 10.55
CA ASP A 248 -6.79 9.44 10.73
C ASP A 248 -7.75 8.92 9.66
N SER A 249 -8.54 9.83 9.08
CA SER A 249 -9.46 9.53 7.98
C SER A 249 -8.90 9.78 6.59
N PHE A 250 -7.65 10.26 6.49
CA PHE A 250 -7.00 10.66 5.23
C PHE A 250 -7.78 11.72 4.43
N GLN A 251 -8.66 12.46 5.11
CA GLN A 251 -9.44 13.56 4.53
C GLN A 251 -8.68 14.90 4.54
N GLY A 252 -7.38 14.85 4.79
CA GLY A 252 -6.54 16.01 4.98
C GLY A 252 -6.28 16.24 6.46
N GLY A 253 -5.05 16.48 6.80
CA GLY A 253 -4.55 16.75 8.15
C GLY A 253 -3.72 18.02 8.17
N VAL A 254 -2.72 18.03 9.04
CA VAL A 254 -1.86 19.19 9.29
C VAL A 254 -1.10 19.68 8.05
N ALA A 255 -0.87 18.83 7.06
CA ALA A 255 0.08 19.14 5.99
C ALA A 255 -0.34 18.70 4.59
N SER A 256 -1.62 18.40 4.31
CA SER A 256 -1.87 17.74 3.04
C SER A 256 -3.21 17.98 2.39
N PRO A 257 -3.26 17.83 1.05
CA PRO A 257 -4.54 17.60 0.39
C PRO A 257 -5.15 16.28 0.87
N THR A 258 -6.46 16.18 0.84
CA THR A 258 -7.16 14.91 1.07
C THR A 258 -6.79 13.89 -0.01
N CYS A 259 -6.59 12.64 0.37
CA CYS A 259 -6.39 11.55 -0.59
C CYS A 259 -7.57 11.43 -1.57
N ALA A 260 -8.77 11.77 -1.14
CA ALA A 260 -9.98 11.76 -1.97
C ALA A 260 -9.92 12.70 -3.19
N ASN A 261 -9.03 13.70 -3.21
CA ASN A 261 -8.85 14.57 -4.38
C ASN A 261 -8.38 13.80 -5.62
N CYS A 262 -7.57 12.76 -5.42
CA CYS A 262 -7.07 11.90 -6.49
C CYS A 262 -7.70 10.50 -6.44
N HIS A 263 -8.08 10.04 -5.25
CA HIS A 263 -8.66 8.72 -4.99
C HIS A 263 -10.15 8.81 -4.67
N SER A 264 -10.92 9.53 -5.48
CA SER A 264 -12.35 9.80 -5.22
C SER A 264 -13.24 8.55 -5.22
N THR A 265 -12.79 7.47 -5.83
CA THR A 265 -13.54 6.20 -5.98
C THR A 265 -12.79 4.98 -5.45
N ILE A 266 -11.55 5.15 -5.01
CA ILE A 266 -10.73 4.05 -4.52
C ILE A 266 -10.60 4.17 -3.00
N PRO A 267 -11.03 3.16 -2.24
CA PRO A 267 -10.86 3.16 -0.80
C PRO A 267 -9.38 3.11 -0.45
N VAL A 268 -8.91 4.15 0.15
CA VAL A 268 -7.59 4.14 0.79
C VAL A 268 -7.75 3.39 2.12
N HIS A 269 -6.90 2.41 2.34
CA HIS A 269 -7.08 1.44 3.41
C HIS A 269 -6.84 2.07 4.78
N VAL A 270 -7.79 1.86 5.66
CA VAL A 270 -7.69 2.21 7.08
C VAL A 270 -7.17 1.04 7.89
N ASP A 271 -6.78 1.30 9.13
CA ASP A 271 -6.31 0.26 10.03
C ASP A 271 -7.33 -0.87 10.20
N GLY A 272 -6.84 -2.11 10.29
CA GLY A 272 -7.68 -3.30 10.40
C GLY A 272 -8.21 -3.85 9.09
N ILE A 273 -7.79 -3.32 7.93
CA ILE A 273 -8.29 -3.72 6.60
C ILE A 273 -8.09 -5.21 6.30
N VAL A 274 -7.06 -5.84 6.84
CA VAL A 274 -6.76 -7.28 6.67
C VAL A 274 -7.20 -8.13 7.86
N ASN A 275 -7.78 -7.52 8.91
CA ASN A 275 -8.25 -8.25 10.09
C ASN A 275 -9.73 -8.62 9.94
N PRO A 276 -10.12 -9.91 9.84
CA PRO A 276 -11.52 -10.32 9.67
C PRO A 276 -12.45 -9.85 10.79
N SER A 277 -11.93 -9.65 12.00
CA SER A 277 -12.70 -9.17 13.15
C SER A 277 -12.91 -7.66 13.16
N SER A 278 -12.14 -6.93 12.34
CA SER A 278 -12.26 -5.47 12.25
C SER A 278 -13.56 -5.04 11.55
N PRO A 279 -14.18 -3.93 11.96
CA PRO A 279 -15.24 -3.31 11.17
C PRO A 279 -14.74 -2.86 9.78
N ASN A 280 -13.43 -2.57 9.66
CA ASN A 280 -12.78 -2.10 8.44
C ASN A 280 -12.27 -3.23 7.54
N PHE A 281 -12.58 -4.49 7.86
CA PHE A 281 -12.11 -5.63 7.08
C PHE A 281 -12.49 -5.49 5.60
N HIS A 282 -11.52 -5.71 4.69
CA HIS A 282 -11.72 -5.50 3.26
C HIS A 282 -12.90 -6.29 2.69
N GLY A 283 -13.16 -7.51 3.17
CA GLY A 283 -14.32 -8.29 2.73
C GLY A 283 -15.65 -7.59 3.03
N LYS A 284 -15.78 -6.96 4.21
CA LYS A 284 -16.97 -6.16 4.56
C LYS A 284 -17.09 -4.91 3.69
N TYR A 285 -15.96 -4.27 3.42
CA TYR A 285 -15.93 -3.09 2.56
C TYR A 285 -16.35 -3.43 1.12
N ILE A 286 -15.79 -4.49 0.55
CA ILE A 286 -16.10 -4.97 -0.80
C ILE A 286 -17.59 -5.32 -0.91
N ALA A 287 -18.14 -6.01 0.09
CA ALA A 287 -19.56 -6.34 0.14
C ALA A 287 -20.45 -5.10 0.15
N ALA A 288 -20.15 -4.15 1.06
CA ALA A 288 -21.01 -3.00 1.32
C ALA A 288 -20.93 -1.90 0.24
N ASN A 289 -19.76 -1.70 -0.36
CA ASN A 289 -19.49 -0.55 -1.23
C ASN A 289 -19.25 -0.89 -2.70
N LEU A 290 -18.85 -2.12 -3.00
CA LEU A 290 -18.47 -2.53 -4.36
C LEU A 290 -19.36 -3.64 -4.92
N ALA A 291 -20.40 -4.06 -4.21
CA ALA A 291 -21.25 -5.19 -4.61
C ALA A 291 -20.41 -6.41 -5.05
N TRP A 292 -19.33 -6.68 -4.32
CA TRP A 292 -18.33 -7.73 -4.57
C TRP A 292 -17.45 -7.53 -5.80
N ASP A 293 -17.53 -6.42 -6.51
CA ASP A 293 -16.68 -6.11 -7.65
C ASP A 293 -15.31 -5.58 -7.20
N MET A 294 -14.28 -6.44 -7.26
CA MET A 294 -12.93 -6.12 -6.84
C MET A 294 -12.06 -5.52 -7.95
N ARG A 295 -12.58 -5.34 -9.18
CA ARG A 295 -11.77 -4.85 -10.31
C ARG A 295 -11.17 -3.47 -10.06
N ALA A 296 -11.84 -2.62 -9.29
CA ALA A 296 -11.31 -1.33 -8.86
C ALA A 296 -10.01 -1.45 -8.07
N CYS A 297 -9.84 -2.53 -7.30
CA CYS A 297 -8.63 -2.77 -6.51
C CYS A 297 -7.40 -3.03 -7.39
N GLY A 298 -7.62 -3.57 -8.59
CA GLY A 298 -6.56 -3.86 -9.57
C GLY A 298 -5.75 -2.64 -9.99
N SER A 299 -6.29 -1.44 -9.86
CA SER A 299 -5.57 -0.18 -10.15
C SER A 299 -4.32 -0.01 -9.28
N CYS A 300 -4.34 -0.50 -8.05
CA CYS A 300 -3.23 -0.43 -7.10
C CYS A 300 -2.59 -1.79 -6.85
N HIS A 301 -3.40 -2.86 -6.82
CA HIS A 301 -2.95 -4.22 -6.48
C HIS A 301 -2.58 -5.08 -7.69
N SER A 302 -2.53 -4.50 -8.89
CA SER A 302 -2.42 -5.20 -10.16
C SER A 302 -3.70 -5.99 -10.51
N ALA A 303 -3.97 -6.14 -11.80
CA ALA A 303 -5.17 -6.85 -12.28
C ALA A 303 -5.17 -8.35 -11.95
N ASP A 304 -4.00 -8.92 -11.69
CA ASP A 304 -3.78 -10.32 -11.30
C ASP A 304 -3.59 -10.50 -9.78
N TYR A 305 -3.76 -9.42 -9.01
CA TYR A 305 -3.61 -9.41 -7.55
C TYR A 305 -2.22 -9.83 -7.03
N SER A 306 -1.22 -9.90 -7.90
CA SER A 306 0.16 -10.27 -7.55
C SER A 306 0.90 -9.20 -6.73
N GLY A 307 0.25 -8.09 -6.49
CA GLY A 307 0.83 -6.89 -5.91
C GLY A 307 1.16 -5.89 -7.00
N GLY A 308 0.69 -4.69 -6.84
CA GLY A 308 0.88 -3.62 -7.80
C GLY A 308 1.92 -2.62 -7.35
N ILE A 309 1.85 -1.43 -7.93
CA ILE A 309 2.77 -0.31 -7.68
C ILE A 309 2.81 0.09 -6.20
N ALA A 310 1.76 -0.22 -5.45
CA ALA A 310 1.53 0.30 -4.10
C ALA A 310 1.08 -0.73 -3.07
N ALA A 311 1.07 -2.00 -3.38
CA ALA A 311 0.36 -2.91 -2.52
C ALA A 311 1.05 -4.26 -2.38
N PRO A 312 0.98 -4.85 -1.18
CA PRO A 312 1.36 -6.25 -1.02
C PRO A 312 0.48 -7.13 -1.91
N THR A 313 0.99 -8.28 -2.28
CA THR A 313 0.21 -9.25 -3.02
C THR A 313 -0.94 -9.80 -2.19
N CYS A 314 -2.13 -9.89 -2.77
CA CYS A 314 -3.26 -10.58 -2.17
C CYS A 314 -3.00 -12.09 -2.03
N LEU A 315 -2.12 -12.63 -2.88
CA LEU A 315 -1.82 -14.06 -2.97
C LEU A 315 -1.09 -14.61 -1.74
N THR A 316 -0.58 -13.75 -0.86
CA THR A 316 -0.01 -14.18 0.44
C THR A 316 -1.06 -14.84 1.34
N CYS A 317 -2.30 -14.32 1.32
CA CYS A 317 -3.42 -14.87 2.10
C CYS A 317 -4.40 -15.65 1.22
N HIS A 318 -4.64 -15.21 -0.03
CA HIS A 318 -5.53 -15.85 -0.98
C HIS A 318 -4.74 -16.84 -1.86
N THR A 319 -4.38 -17.98 -1.29
CA THR A 319 -3.48 -18.97 -1.91
C THR A 319 -4.14 -19.91 -2.92
N SER A 320 -5.47 -19.85 -3.07
CA SER A 320 -6.22 -20.65 -4.05
C SER A 320 -5.87 -20.26 -5.49
N THR A 321 -6.09 -21.14 -6.45
CA THR A 321 -5.68 -20.99 -7.86
C THR A 321 -6.10 -19.66 -8.50
N ASN A 322 -7.27 -19.13 -8.17
CA ASN A 322 -7.75 -17.85 -8.68
C ASN A 322 -7.55 -16.69 -7.66
N GLY A 323 -6.68 -16.89 -6.67
CA GLY A 323 -6.39 -15.85 -5.69
C GLY A 323 -7.65 -15.37 -4.96
N PRO A 324 -7.84 -14.04 -4.82
CA PRO A 324 -9.01 -13.49 -4.15
C PRO A 324 -10.33 -13.74 -4.91
N GLU A 325 -10.29 -14.06 -6.19
CA GLU A 325 -11.48 -14.44 -6.99
C GLU A 325 -11.83 -15.93 -6.92
N ALA A 326 -11.12 -16.71 -6.10
CA ALA A 326 -11.46 -18.11 -5.90
C ALA A 326 -12.84 -18.26 -5.25
N CYS A 327 -13.61 -19.25 -5.70
CA CYS A 327 -14.97 -19.47 -5.25
C CYS A 327 -15.09 -19.58 -3.73
N ASN A 328 -14.12 -20.23 -3.07
CA ASN A 328 -14.08 -20.40 -1.63
C ASN A 328 -13.70 -19.16 -0.83
N THR A 329 -13.36 -18.05 -1.49
CA THR A 329 -13.03 -16.79 -0.82
C THR A 329 -14.26 -16.09 -0.25
N CYS A 330 -15.34 -16.04 -1.02
CA CYS A 330 -16.55 -15.31 -0.63
C CYS A 330 -17.61 -16.23 -0.02
N HIS A 331 -17.77 -17.43 -0.57
CA HIS A 331 -18.75 -18.42 -0.11
C HIS A 331 -18.10 -19.82 -0.13
N GLY A 332 -17.80 -20.38 0.99
CA GLY A 332 -17.09 -21.64 1.08
C GLY A 332 -16.17 -21.67 2.28
N ASP A 333 -15.27 -22.62 2.32
CA ASP A 333 -14.24 -22.68 3.34
C ASP A 333 -12.97 -21.99 2.81
N PHE A 334 -12.62 -20.87 3.39
CA PHE A 334 -11.43 -20.10 3.01
C PHE A 334 -10.15 -20.94 3.08
N ASN A 335 -10.08 -21.88 4.03
CA ASN A 335 -8.90 -22.72 4.26
C ASN A 335 -8.90 -24.02 3.46
N ASP A 336 -10.02 -24.37 2.83
CA ASP A 336 -10.16 -25.61 2.03
C ASP A 336 -10.68 -25.29 0.63
N PRO A 337 -9.78 -25.17 -0.38
CA PRO A 337 -10.18 -24.86 -1.76
C PRO A 337 -11.09 -25.88 -2.41
N SER A 338 -11.23 -27.10 -1.86
CA SER A 338 -12.17 -28.11 -2.36
C SER A 338 -13.61 -27.84 -1.93
N LYS A 339 -13.82 -27.03 -0.90
CA LYS A 339 -15.13 -26.65 -0.37
C LYS A 339 -15.53 -25.27 -0.84
N ILE A 340 -15.92 -25.18 -2.10
CA ILE A 340 -16.26 -23.93 -2.81
C ILE A 340 -17.69 -23.42 -2.61
N ALA A 341 -18.52 -24.19 -1.94
CA ALA A 341 -19.88 -23.79 -1.57
C ALA A 341 -20.02 -23.76 -0.05
N PRO A 342 -21.01 -23.08 0.50
CA PRO A 342 -21.07 -22.98 1.96
C PRO A 342 -20.70 -24.26 2.66
N PRO A 343 -19.71 -24.16 3.58
CA PRO A 343 -20.12 -23.98 4.96
C PRO A 343 -20.23 -22.54 5.44
N SER A 344 -19.82 -21.55 4.68
CA SER A 344 -20.08 -20.16 5.08
C SER A 344 -20.88 -19.39 4.03
N ALA A 345 -21.78 -18.54 4.48
CA ALA A 345 -22.53 -17.61 3.63
C ALA A 345 -21.81 -16.27 3.52
N LEU A 346 -22.18 -15.44 2.53
CA LEU A 346 -21.59 -14.11 2.29
C LEU A 346 -21.62 -13.17 3.50
N ASN A 347 -22.55 -13.36 4.43
CA ASN A 347 -22.60 -12.59 5.68
C ASN A 347 -21.75 -13.19 6.81
N GLY A 348 -20.99 -14.25 6.54
CA GLY A 348 -20.14 -14.96 7.50
C GLY A 348 -20.88 -15.98 8.36
N SER A 349 -22.19 -16.23 8.16
CA SER A 349 -22.93 -17.26 8.87
C SER A 349 -22.45 -18.65 8.46
N ILE A 350 -22.29 -19.55 9.45
CA ILE A 350 -21.92 -20.95 9.25
C ILE A 350 -23.00 -21.93 9.72
N VAL A 351 -24.16 -21.43 10.18
CA VAL A 351 -25.22 -22.27 10.72
C VAL A 351 -26.19 -22.71 9.62
N THR A 352 -26.56 -23.98 9.62
CA THR A 352 -27.45 -24.57 8.62
C THR A 352 -28.87 -24.01 8.62
N THR A 353 -29.29 -23.40 9.72
CA THR A 353 -30.59 -22.70 9.80
C THR A 353 -30.63 -21.41 9.00
N TYR A 354 -29.48 -20.85 8.61
CA TYR A 354 -29.39 -19.74 7.69
C TYR A 354 -29.46 -20.24 6.24
N ALA A 355 -30.38 -19.70 5.45
CA ALA A 355 -30.69 -20.22 4.10
C ALA A 355 -29.49 -20.22 3.15
N GLY A 356 -28.55 -19.26 3.27
CA GLY A 356 -27.33 -19.20 2.47
C GLY A 356 -26.35 -20.33 2.76
N VAL A 357 -26.43 -20.97 3.94
CA VAL A 357 -25.69 -22.19 4.28
C VAL A 357 -26.54 -23.43 4.01
N GLY A 358 -27.71 -23.53 4.66
CA GLY A 358 -28.67 -24.59 4.44
C GLY A 358 -28.07 -26.01 4.36
N ALA A 359 -28.62 -26.79 3.46
CA ALA A 359 -28.21 -28.18 3.24
C ALA A 359 -27.05 -28.36 2.23
N HIS A 360 -26.26 -27.32 1.93
CA HIS A 360 -25.16 -27.45 0.96
C HIS A 360 -24.19 -28.58 1.32
N ASN A 361 -23.76 -28.62 2.57
CA ASN A 361 -22.80 -29.64 3.02
C ASN A 361 -23.30 -31.05 2.82
N ALA A 362 -24.57 -31.30 3.20
CA ALA A 362 -25.23 -32.60 3.06
C ALA A 362 -25.42 -33.04 1.58
N HIS A 363 -25.47 -32.09 0.64
CA HIS A 363 -25.61 -32.41 -0.79
C HIS A 363 -24.26 -32.53 -1.52
N LEU A 364 -23.29 -31.72 -1.16
CA LEU A 364 -22.07 -31.55 -1.94
C LEU A 364 -20.90 -32.36 -1.40
N TYR A 365 -20.88 -32.64 -0.07
CA TYR A 365 -19.71 -33.23 0.58
C TYR A 365 -20.03 -34.43 1.47
N GLU A 366 -21.22 -34.47 2.03
CA GLU A 366 -21.62 -35.49 3.05
C GLU A 366 -22.96 -36.11 2.70
N ASN A 367 -23.13 -36.52 1.44
CA ASN A 367 -24.39 -37.15 1.00
C ASN A 367 -24.36 -38.67 1.32
N ASP A 368 -25.06 -39.05 2.35
CA ASP A 368 -25.15 -40.46 2.80
C ASP A 368 -26.16 -41.28 1.97
N LEU A 369 -27.09 -40.62 1.27
CA LEU A 369 -28.16 -41.31 0.53
C LEU A 369 -27.86 -41.46 -0.97
N GLY A 370 -26.98 -40.64 -1.51
CA GLY A 370 -26.65 -40.67 -2.93
C GLY A 370 -25.25 -40.13 -3.17
N ASN A 371 -24.87 -40.02 -4.43
CA ASN A 371 -23.61 -39.39 -4.79
C ASN A 371 -23.66 -37.88 -4.50
N ASN A 372 -22.54 -37.31 -4.10
CA ASN A 372 -22.41 -35.87 -3.95
C ASN A 372 -22.80 -35.18 -5.27
N VAL A 373 -23.74 -34.25 -5.19
CA VAL A 373 -24.21 -33.53 -6.39
C VAL A 373 -23.27 -32.39 -6.74
N ARG A 374 -23.40 -31.88 -7.97
CA ARG A 374 -22.63 -30.73 -8.43
C ARG A 374 -23.43 -29.44 -8.24
N CYS A 375 -22.76 -28.32 -8.11
CA CYS A 375 -23.40 -26.99 -8.05
C CYS A 375 -24.42 -26.79 -9.17
N SER A 376 -24.10 -27.25 -10.41
CA SER A 376 -24.97 -27.17 -11.58
C SER A 376 -26.24 -28.04 -11.48
N THR A 377 -26.42 -28.83 -10.43
CA THR A 377 -27.68 -29.54 -10.17
C THR A 377 -28.79 -28.58 -9.71
N CYS A 378 -28.42 -27.49 -9.07
CA CYS A 378 -29.35 -26.49 -8.50
C CYS A 378 -29.07 -25.05 -8.92
N HIS A 379 -27.87 -24.74 -9.44
CA HIS A 379 -27.47 -23.40 -9.80
C HIS A 379 -26.88 -23.33 -11.22
N LYS A 380 -27.03 -22.19 -11.88
CA LYS A 380 -26.19 -21.87 -13.03
C LYS A 380 -24.75 -21.66 -12.53
N PHE A 381 -23.85 -22.57 -12.86
CA PHE A 381 -22.45 -22.44 -12.47
C PHE A 381 -21.78 -21.32 -13.27
N PRO A 382 -21.24 -20.27 -12.63
CA PRO A 382 -20.63 -19.14 -13.32
C PRO A 382 -19.30 -19.56 -13.95
N SER A 383 -18.99 -19.03 -15.14
CA SER A 383 -17.72 -19.28 -15.84
C SER A 383 -16.55 -18.47 -15.26
N SER A 384 -16.85 -17.40 -14.52
CA SER A 384 -15.90 -16.54 -13.80
C SER A 384 -16.62 -15.78 -12.70
N MET A 385 -15.88 -15.14 -11.80
CA MET A 385 -16.46 -14.27 -10.77
C MET A 385 -17.37 -13.20 -11.37
N TYR A 386 -17.00 -12.63 -12.50
CA TYR A 386 -17.72 -11.53 -13.17
C TYR A 386 -18.67 -12.01 -14.28
N ALA A 387 -18.99 -13.31 -14.33
CA ALA A 387 -19.97 -13.83 -15.26
C ALA A 387 -21.33 -13.16 -15.02
N GLU A 388 -22.06 -12.92 -16.12
CA GLU A 388 -23.40 -12.31 -16.06
C GLU A 388 -24.32 -13.09 -15.11
N GLY A 389 -24.95 -12.38 -14.17
CA GLY A 389 -25.83 -12.92 -13.16
C GLY A 389 -25.12 -13.53 -11.94
N HIS A 390 -23.79 -13.55 -11.87
CA HIS A 390 -23.10 -14.06 -10.68
C HIS A 390 -23.01 -13.02 -9.57
N LEU A 391 -22.57 -11.80 -9.89
CA LEU A 391 -22.60 -10.69 -8.94
C LEU A 391 -23.89 -9.90 -9.15
N GLY A 392 -24.83 -10.02 -8.21
CA GLY A 392 -26.13 -9.38 -8.29
C GLY A 392 -26.39 -8.44 -7.11
N SER A 393 -27.42 -7.61 -7.27
CA SER A 393 -27.87 -6.66 -6.24
C SER A 393 -29.00 -7.18 -5.36
N ASP A 394 -29.62 -8.31 -5.71
CA ASP A 394 -30.80 -8.85 -5.04
C ASP A 394 -30.50 -9.78 -3.85
N SER A 395 -29.24 -10.08 -3.58
CA SER A 395 -28.76 -10.95 -2.49
C SER A 395 -29.38 -12.38 -2.49
N LYS A 396 -29.89 -12.84 -3.61
CA LYS A 396 -30.45 -14.18 -3.80
C LYS A 396 -29.68 -14.93 -4.84
N ALA A 397 -29.43 -16.22 -4.58
CA ALA A 397 -28.84 -17.10 -5.57
C ALA A 397 -29.90 -17.50 -6.61
N GLU A 398 -29.54 -17.52 -7.89
CA GLU A 398 -30.39 -18.09 -8.92
C GLU A 398 -30.45 -19.60 -8.76
N VAL A 399 -31.64 -20.14 -8.51
CA VAL A 399 -31.89 -21.57 -8.45
C VAL A 399 -32.47 -22.01 -9.80
N ILE A 400 -31.59 -22.62 -10.62
CA ILE A 400 -31.93 -23.17 -11.95
C ILE A 400 -31.58 -24.65 -11.92
N PHE A 401 -32.60 -25.48 -11.77
CA PHE A 401 -32.39 -26.91 -11.60
C PHE A 401 -31.82 -27.58 -12.85
N GLY A 402 -30.76 -28.34 -12.66
CA GLY A 402 -30.06 -29.08 -13.67
C GLY A 402 -30.65 -30.48 -13.94
N ARG A 403 -30.02 -31.21 -14.86
CA ARG A 403 -30.51 -32.46 -15.43
C ARG A 403 -30.98 -33.52 -14.41
N LEU A 404 -30.26 -33.66 -13.28
CA LEU A 404 -30.63 -34.70 -12.29
C LEU A 404 -31.93 -34.34 -11.58
N ALA A 405 -32.12 -33.08 -11.24
CA ALA A 405 -33.30 -32.63 -10.50
C ALA A 405 -34.60 -32.75 -11.31
N VAL A 406 -34.53 -32.67 -12.65
CA VAL A 406 -35.66 -32.73 -13.59
C VAL A 406 -35.90 -34.11 -14.19
N GLN A 407 -35.24 -35.15 -13.69
CA GLN A 407 -35.42 -36.51 -14.20
C GLN A 407 -36.86 -37.02 -14.03
N SER A 408 -37.27 -38.00 -14.86
CA SER A 408 -38.55 -38.68 -14.79
C SER A 408 -39.79 -37.77 -14.75
N GLY A 409 -39.70 -36.62 -15.44
CA GLY A 409 -40.82 -35.66 -15.54
C GLY A 409 -40.97 -34.71 -14.36
N ALA A 410 -40.01 -34.69 -13.45
CA ALA A 410 -39.99 -33.74 -12.35
C ALA A 410 -39.90 -32.28 -12.85
N ASN A 411 -40.63 -31.37 -12.19
CA ASN A 411 -40.64 -29.94 -12.48
C ASN A 411 -40.28 -29.14 -11.23
N PRO A 412 -38.99 -29.16 -10.82
CA PRO A 412 -38.56 -28.65 -9.52
C PRO A 412 -38.77 -27.15 -9.37
N ASN A 413 -39.09 -26.75 -8.15
CA ASN A 413 -39.21 -25.36 -7.75
C ASN A 413 -38.57 -25.14 -6.36
N TYR A 414 -37.93 -23.99 -6.19
CA TYR A 414 -37.43 -23.54 -4.89
C TYR A 414 -38.21 -22.31 -4.41
N SER A 415 -38.79 -22.40 -3.23
CA SER A 415 -39.50 -21.28 -2.59
C SER A 415 -38.57 -20.54 -1.64
N PHE A 416 -38.16 -19.31 -2.01
CA PHE A 416 -37.40 -18.42 -1.14
C PHE A 416 -38.19 -17.97 0.10
N THR A 417 -39.53 -18.02 0.04
CA THR A 417 -40.37 -17.63 1.19
C THR A 417 -40.34 -18.67 2.29
N ASN A 418 -40.38 -19.95 1.91
CA ASN A 418 -40.47 -21.07 2.85
C ASN A 418 -39.17 -21.85 2.99
N ASN A 419 -38.18 -21.54 2.15
CA ASN A 419 -36.93 -22.28 1.99
C ASN A 419 -37.19 -23.79 1.71
N THR A 420 -38.09 -24.09 0.78
CA THR A 420 -38.43 -25.48 0.43
C THR A 420 -38.10 -25.81 -1.02
N CYS A 421 -37.58 -26.99 -1.25
CA CYS A 421 -37.47 -27.59 -2.58
C CYS A 421 -38.70 -28.48 -2.82
N SER A 422 -39.48 -28.21 -3.86
CA SER A 422 -40.59 -29.06 -4.25
C SER A 422 -40.35 -29.68 -5.64
N ASP A 423 -41.07 -30.74 -5.90
CA ASP A 423 -41.18 -31.39 -7.22
C ASP A 423 -39.82 -31.78 -7.82
N THR A 424 -38.83 -32.13 -7.02
CA THR A 424 -37.52 -32.57 -7.47
C THR A 424 -37.46 -34.10 -7.55
N TYR A 425 -36.85 -34.64 -8.60
CA TYR A 425 -36.60 -36.07 -8.72
C TYR A 425 -35.90 -36.65 -7.50
N CYS A 426 -34.89 -35.99 -7.01
CA CYS A 426 -34.08 -36.42 -5.87
C CYS A 426 -34.91 -36.62 -4.57
N HIS A 427 -36.00 -35.91 -4.41
CA HIS A 427 -36.88 -35.94 -3.24
C HIS A 427 -38.20 -36.65 -3.49
N GLY A 428 -38.22 -37.57 -4.49
CA GLY A 428 -39.31 -38.45 -4.71
C GLY A 428 -40.40 -37.97 -5.69
N ASN A 429 -40.10 -36.93 -6.49
CA ASN A 429 -41.00 -36.61 -7.62
C ASN A 429 -40.55 -37.42 -8.84
N PHE A 430 -41.02 -38.64 -8.91
CA PHE A 430 -40.85 -39.49 -10.10
C PHE A 430 -42.09 -40.34 -10.36
N VAL A 431 -42.34 -40.62 -11.62
CA VAL A 431 -43.33 -41.55 -12.10
C VAL A 431 -42.65 -42.48 -13.11
N PHE A 432 -42.65 -43.77 -12.81
CA PHE A 432 -42.17 -44.79 -13.75
C PHE A 432 -43.35 -45.57 -14.28
N TYR A 433 -43.47 -45.70 -15.60
CA TYR A 433 -44.57 -46.38 -16.27
C TYR A 433 -44.24 -47.84 -16.51
N ARG A 434 -45.20 -48.72 -16.21
CA ARG A 434 -45.11 -50.16 -16.42
C ARG A 434 -44.90 -50.51 -17.90
N ASP A 435 -45.65 -49.85 -18.79
CA ASP A 435 -45.66 -50.15 -20.22
C ASP A 435 -44.34 -49.78 -20.91
N SER A 436 -43.54 -48.91 -20.33
CA SER A 436 -42.20 -48.54 -20.80
C SER A 436 -41.08 -49.30 -20.10
N SER A 437 -41.41 -50.17 -19.12
CA SER A 437 -40.41 -50.87 -18.33
C SER A 437 -40.09 -52.27 -18.88
N THR A 438 -38.80 -52.59 -18.93
CA THR A 438 -38.32 -53.94 -19.22
C THR A 438 -38.63 -54.94 -18.09
N PHE A 439 -38.99 -54.41 -16.92
CA PHE A 439 -39.33 -55.18 -15.69
C PHE A 439 -40.79 -54.95 -15.29
N ALA A 440 -41.73 -55.12 -16.22
CA ALA A 440 -43.17 -54.90 -15.99
C ALA A 440 -43.74 -55.74 -14.86
N PHE A 441 -43.12 -56.92 -14.53
CA PHE A 441 -43.50 -57.79 -13.42
C PHE A 441 -43.28 -57.14 -12.03
N ALA A 442 -42.44 -56.10 -11.94
CA ALA A 442 -42.19 -55.39 -10.67
C ALA A 442 -43.30 -54.35 -10.33
N TYR A 443 -44.30 -54.19 -11.22
CA TYR A 443 -45.38 -53.22 -11.03
C TYR A 443 -46.69 -53.93 -10.67
N THR A 444 -47.36 -53.42 -9.62
CA THR A 444 -48.75 -53.77 -9.28
C THR A 444 -49.74 -52.91 -10.05
N ASP A 445 -49.35 -51.66 -10.34
CA ASP A 445 -50.17 -50.64 -10.99
C ASP A 445 -49.59 -50.22 -12.37
N ALA A 446 -50.28 -49.32 -13.07
CA ALA A 446 -49.79 -48.77 -14.31
C ALA A 446 -48.52 -47.89 -14.11
N THR A 447 -48.36 -47.30 -12.91
CA THR A 447 -47.26 -46.47 -12.53
C THR A 447 -46.64 -46.91 -11.21
N MET A 448 -45.39 -46.53 -11.01
CA MET A 448 -44.67 -46.61 -9.74
C MET A 448 -44.22 -45.19 -9.40
N GLU A 449 -44.54 -44.71 -8.19
CA GLU A 449 -44.42 -43.32 -7.83
C GLU A 449 -43.69 -43.12 -6.49
N GLY A 450 -43.01 -41.99 -6.40
CA GLY A 450 -42.43 -41.52 -5.14
C GLY A 450 -43.44 -40.75 -4.30
N ASN A 451 -42.98 -40.19 -3.16
CA ASN A 451 -43.85 -39.52 -2.17
C ASN A 451 -44.03 -38.02 -2.41
N TYR A 452 -43.39 -37.42 -3.45
CA TYR A 452 -43.45 -35.98 -3.74
C TYR A 452 -43.05 -35.13 -2.54
N PHE A 453 -42.04 -35.57 -1.82
CA PHE A 453 -41.59 -34.90 -0.62
C PHE A 453 -40.96 -33.53 -0.91
N SER A 454 -41.32 -32.52 -0.14
CA SER A 454 -40.81 -31.17 -0.26
C SER A 454 -39.97 -30.78 0.94
N PRO A 455 -38.65 -31.08 0.93
CA PRO A 455 -37.79 -30.77 2.07
C PRO A 455 -37.60 -29.30 2.30
N LYS A 456 -37.43 -28.93 3.55
CA LYS A 456 -37.06 -27.59 3.97
C LYS A 456 -35.54 -27.46 3.92
N TRP A 457 -35.05 -26.56 3.07
CA TRP A 457 -33.64 -26.37 2.76
C TRP A 457 -32.74 -26.13 3.98
N ASN A 458 -33.22 -25.35 4.94
CA ASN A 458 -32.48 -24.93 6.13
C ASN A 458 -32.85 -25.75 7.41
N GLN A 459 -33.39 -26.94 7.23
CA GLN A 459 -33.61 -27.90 8.29
C GLN A 459 -32.74 -29.16 8.05
N VAL A 460 -31.55 -29.16 8.64
CA VAL A 460 -30.50 -30.19 8.41
C VAL A 460 -30.27 -30.94 9.71
N ASP A 461 -31.34 -31.61 10.22
CA ASP A 461 -31.35 -32.35 11.48
C ASP A 461 -31.48 -33.86 11.28
N GLY A 462 -31.37 -34.33 10.03
CA GLY A 462 -31.51 -35.75 9.68
C GLY A 462 -32.97 -36.21 9.50
N SER A 463 -33.97 -35.49 10.00
CA SER A 463 -35.38 -35.90 9.94
C SER A 463 -35.93 -36.03 8.52
N GLN A 464 -35.37 -35.29 7.58
CA GLN A 464 -35.79 -35.25 6.18
C GLN A 464 -35.09 -36.29 5.31
N ALA A 465 -34.09 -37.00 5.85
CA ALA A 465 -33.31 -38.02 5.16
C ALA A 465 -33.65 -39.46 5.59
N ALA A 466 -34.67 -39.62 6.40
CA ALA A 466 -35.09 -40.96 6.88
C ALA A 466 -35.57 -41.83 5.73
N CYS A 467 -35.22 -43.11 5.76
CA CYS A 467 -35.69 -44.09 4.78
C CYS A 467 -37.24 -44.12 4.73
N GLY A 468 -37.79 -44.10 3.52
CA GLY A 468 -39.21 -44.02 3.28
C GLY A 468 -39.75 -42.57 3.11
N THR A 469 -38.92 -41.51 3.33
CA THR A 469 -39.37 -40.12 3.18
C THR A 469 -39.61 -39.75 1.71
N CYS A 470 -38.67 -40.06 0.82
CA CYS A 470 -38.73 -39.69 -0.61
C CYS A 470 -39.57 -40.68 -1.43
N HIS A 471 -39.61 -41.95 -1.06
CA HIS A 471 -40.47 -42.95 -1.62
C HIS A 471 -40.81 -44.00 -0.57
N GLY A 472 -41.94 -44.70 -0.72
CA GLY A 472 -42.31 -45.82 0.12
C GLY A 472 -41.30 -46.95 0.06
N LEU A 473 -41.34 -47.88 1.03
CA LEU A 473 -40.47 -49.03 1.10
C LEU A 473 -41.29 -50.34 1.04
N PRO A 474 -41.70 -50.75 -0.16
CA PRO A 474 -41.37 -50.27 -1.53
C PRO A 474 -42.17 -49.02 -1.94
N PRO A 475 -41.81 -48.35 -3.09
CA PRO A 475 -42.59 -47.27 -3.68
C PRO A 475 -44.03 -47.68 -4.02
N THR A 476 -44.96 -46.73 -4.06
CA THR A 476 -46.35 -46.97 -4.51
C THR A 476 -46.36 -47.58 -5.93
N GLY A 477 -47.15 -48.61 -6.15
CA GLY A 477 -47.21 -49.33 -7.44
C GLY A 477 -46.11 -50.36 -7.66
N HIS A 478 -45.21 -50.58 -6.72
CA HIS A 478 -44.22 -51.63 -6.74
C HIS A 478 -44.79 -52.92 -6.15
N VAL A 479 -44.31 -54.10 -6.60
CA VAL A 479 -44.66 -55.40 -5.96
C VAL A 479 -44.28 -55.38 -4.48
N ALA A 480 -45.04 -56.10 -3.67
CA ALA A 480 -44.78 -56.20 -2.27
C ALA A 480 -43.38 -56.77 -2.00
N ALA A 481 -42.61 -56.04 -1.18
CA ALA A 481 -41.26 -56.41 -0.78
C ALA A 481 -41.01 -55.93 0.67
N THR A 482 -40.08 -56.58 1.33
CA THR A 482 -39.58 -56.15 2.65
C THR A 482 -38.13 -55.70 2.54
N LEU A 483 -37.62 -54.89 3.45
CA LEU A 483 -36.26 -54.33 3.38
C LEU A 483 -35.20 -55.41 3.09
N ASN A 484 -35.30 -56.54 3.74
CA ASN A 484 -34.35 -57.66 3.57
C ASN A 484 -34.46 -58.37 2.21
N THR A 485 -35.51 -58.12 1.41
CA THR A 485 -35.69 -58.70 0.08
C THR A 485 -35.38 -57.69 -1.05
N CYS A 486 -35.22 -56.41 -0.76
CA CYS A 486 -34.86 -55.39 -1.74
C CYS A 486 -33.56 -55.73 -2.50
N VAL A 487 -32.59 -56.32 -1.80
CA VAL A 487 -31.31 -56.75 -2.36
C VAL A 487 -31.44 -57.79 -3.48
N ASN A 488 -32.53 -58.57 -3.53
CA ASN A 488 -32.73 -59.58 -4.58
C ASN A 488 -32.85 -58.96 -5.97
N CYS A 489 -33.42 -57.76 -6.07
CA CYS A 489 -33.56 -57.05 -7.33
C CYS A 489 -32.58 -55.85 -7.41
N HIS A 490 -32.31 -55.19 -6.31
CA HIS A 490 -31.44 -54.04 -6.21
C HIS A 490 -30.04 -54.41 -5.65
N ALA A 491 -29.53 -55.58 -6.08
CA ALA A 491 -28.18 -56.03 -5.71
C ALA A 491 -27.12 -55.00 -6.09
N GLY A 492 -26.22 -54.66 -5.16
CA GLY A 492 -25.20 -53.65 -5.37
C GLY A 492 -25.67 -52.21 -5.18
N VAL A 493 -26.95 -52.00 -4.80
CA VAL A 493 -27.48 -50.68 -4.36
C VAL A 493 -27.70 -50.70 -2.84
N VAL A 494 -28.42 -51.75 -2.38
CA VAL A 494 -28.75 -51.93 -0.97
C VAL A 494 -28.29 -53.30 -0.44
N ASP A 495 -28.07 -53.42 0.86
CA ASP A 495 -27.83 -54.68 1.55
C ASP A 495 -29.14 -55.32 2.05
N ASN A 496 -29.02 -56.45 2.75
CA ASN A 496 -30.16 -57.15 3.34
C ASN A 496 -30.73 -56.52 4.60
N GLN A 497 -30.13 -55.43 5.10
CA GLN A 497 -30.66 -54.59 6.17
C GLN A 497 -31.36 -53.34 5.59
N GLY A 498 -31.30 -53.12 4.27
CA GLY A 498 -31.84 -51.93 3.60
C GLY A 498 -30.90 -50.71 3.61
N ASN A 499 -29.63 -50.89 3.97
CA ASN A 499 -28.64 -49.82 3.91
C ASN A 499 -28.18 -49.64 2.46
N ILE A 500 -27.99 -48.41 2.05
CA ILE A 500 -27.37 -48.06 0.74
C ILE A 500 -25.88 -48.39 0.83
N ILE A 501 -25.42 -49.33 -0.02
CA ILE A 501 -24.02 -49.77 -0.07
C ILE A 501 -23.23 -49.17 -1.21
N ASP A 502 -23.91 -48.54 -2.19
CA ASP A 502 -23.30 -47.81 -3.29
C ASP A 502 -24.12 -46.57 -3.61
N GLN A 503 -23.71 -45.45 -3.03
CA GLN A 503 -24.36 -44.15 -3.24
C GLN A 503 -24.34 -43.71 -4.71
N THR A 504 -23.42 -44.19 -5.52
CA THR A 504 -23.36 -43.85 -6.94
C THR A 504 -24.50 -44.45 -7.75
N LYS A 505 -25.18 -45.44 -7.18
CA LYS A 505 -26.32 -46.14 -7.79
C LYS A 505 -27.67 -45.75 -7.18
N HIS A 506 -27.69 -44.90 -6.16
CA HIS A 506 -28.93 -44.38 -5.60
C HIS A 506 -29.05 -42.89 -5.96
N ILE A 507 -30.22 -42.45 -6.35
CA ILE A 507 -30.50 -41.05 -6.80
C ILE A 507 -29.60 -40.59 -7.97
N ASN A 508 -29.31 -41.46 -8.92
CA ASN A 508 -28.43 -41.19 -10.04
C ASN A 508 -29.16 -40.94 -11.41
N GLY A 509 -30.49 -40.95 -11.40
CA GLY A 509 -31.32 -40.82 -12.60
C GLY A 509 -31.49 -42.14 -13.39
N VAL A 510 -31.01 -43.25 -12.87
CA VAL A 510 -31.09 -44.60 -13.50
C VAL A 510 -31.80 -45.56 -12.56
N LYS A 511 -32.58 -46.47 -13.12
CA LYS A 511 -33.17 -47.59 -12.35
C LYS A 511 -32.14 -48.70 -12.25
N ASN A 512 -31.45 -48.78 -11.11
CA ASN A 512 -30.42 -49.79 -10.87
C ASN A 512 -31.06 -51.07 -10.34
N VAL A 513 -31.22 -52.07 -11.18
CA VAL A 513 -31.83 -53.37 -10.86
C VAL A 513 -31.04 -54.50 -11.52
N PHE A 514 -31.00 -55.65 -10.83
CA PHE A 514 -30.34 -56.89 -11.33
C PHE A 514 -28.88 -56.71 -11.72
N GLY A 515 -28.16 -55.83 -11.01
CA GLY A 515 -26.73 -55.64 -11.23
C GLY A 515 -26.35 -54.68 -12.35
N ASN A 516 -27.29 -53.94 -12.92
CA ASN A 516 -27.03 -52.91 -13.93
C ASN A 516 -26.55 -51.60 -13.28
#